data_c2a0bad180ca136cc307c03318445f6e
#
_entry.id   c2a0bad180ca136cc307c03318445f6e
#
_cell.length_a   1.000
_cell.length_b   1.000
_cell.length_c   1.000
_cell.angle_alpha   90.00
_cell.angle_beta   90.00
_cell.angle_gamma   90.00
#
_symmetry.space_group_name_H-M   'P 1'
#
loop_
_entity.id
_entity.type
_entity.pdbx_description
1 polymer ?
#
loop_
_entity_poly.entity_id
_entity_poly.type
_entity_poly.pdbx_seq_one_letter_code
_entity_poly.pdbx_strand_id
1 'polypeptide(L)'
;MNRYWRLLGVLLFLGAVFAIFELSGLRDHLTMVYLRQTILAHEVGGLFIFVAAFSLGNLVHIPGWIFLASAVLTLGVFWGGVATYIAAVISCGMTFLSIRFLGGDVLREMKNKIAVRIFHQLDARPIASVVLLRIFFQTIPTLSYALALSGVRLRHYMVGTLLGLPLPIALYCLYLS
;
A
#
# COMPACT_ATOMS: atom_id res chain seq x y z
N MET A 1 22.27 10.99 -13.10
CA MET A 1 21.24 10.22 -13.84
C MET A 1 20.04 11.12 -13.97
N ASN A 2 19.58 11.43 -15.19
CA ASN A 2 18.51 12.42 -15.41
C ASN A 2 17.20 12.00 -14.78
N ARG A 3 16.45 12.95 -14.22
CA ARG A 3 15.11 12.78 -13.62
C ARG A 3 14.18 11.92 -14.45
N TYR A 4 14.20 12.14 -15.76
CA TYR A 4 13.34 11.40 -16.71
C TYR A 4 13.66 9.90 -16.76
N TRP A 5 14.92 9.49 -16.62
CA TRP A 5 15.31 8.09 -16.58
C TRP A 5 14.83 7.37 -15.32
N ARG A 6 14.81 8.07 -14.17
CA ARG A 6 14.28 7.53 -12.92
C ARG A 6 12.76 7.35 -12.99
N LEU A 7 12.04 8.36 -13.51
CA LEU A 7 10.60 8.23 -13.72
C LEU A 7 10.26 7.13 -14.74
N LEU A 8 11.02 7.06 -15.84
CA LEU A 8 10.87 6.00 -16.82
C LEU A 8 11.12 4.62 -16.20
N GLY A 9 12.14 4.48 -15.35
CA GLY A 9 12.43 3.24 -14.61
C GLY A 9 11.26 2.82 -13.70
N VAL A 10 10.68 3.76 -12.97
CA VAL A 10 9.49 3.49 -12.13
C VAL A 10 8.30 3.06 -13.00
N LEU A 11 8.03 3.77 -14.09
CA LEU A 11 6.93 3.43 -15.01
C LEU A 11 7.14 2.06 -15.67
N LEU A 12 8.35 1.77 -16.13
CA LEU A 12 8.68 0.46 -16.71
C LEU A 12 8.55 -0.66 -15.69
N PHE A 13 9.02 -0.44 -14.46
CA PHE A 13 8.86 -1.42 -13.38
C PHE A 13 7.39 -1.69 -13.07
N LEU A 14 6.58 -0.65 -12.88
CA LEU A 14 5.15 -0.80 -12.62
C LEU A 14 4.44 -1.45 -13.81
N GLY A 15 4.79 -1.06 -15.04
CA GLY A 15 4.26 -1.69 -16.26
C GLY A 15 4.64 -3.16 -16.38
N ALA A 16 5.89 -3.52 -16.07
CA ALA A 16 6.35 -4.90 -16.07
C ALA A 16 5.65 -5.75 -14.99
N VAL A 17 5.53 -5.22 -13.76
CA VAL A 17 4.81 -5.91 -12.68
C VAL A 17 3.34 -6.11 -13.05
N PHE A 18 2.70 -5.08 -13.62
CA PHE A 18 1.32 -5.18 -14.08
C PHE A 18 1.17 -6.20 -15.22
N ALA A 19 2.07 -6.17 -16.22
CA ALA A 19 2.04 -7.11 -17.34
C ALA A 19 2.27 -8.56 -16.86
N ILE A 20 3.24 -8.81 -15.98
CA ILE A 20 3.48 -10.14 -15.39
C ILE A 20 2.24 -10.60 -14.64
N PHE A 21 1.60 -9.71 -13.89
CA PHE A 21 0.41 -10.02 -13.11
C PHE A 21 -0.78 -10.41 -13.99
N GLU A 22 -1.04 -9.66 -15.08
CA GLU A 22 -2.11 -9.97 -16.04
C GLU A 22 -1.80 -11.27 -16.82
N LEU A 23 -0.57 -11.44 -17.31
CA LEU A 23 -0.17 -12.60 -18.11
C LEU A 23 -0.09 -13.90 -17.31
N SER A 24 0.19 -13.81 -16.00
CA SER A 24 0.26 -14.98 -15.11
C SER A 24 -1.10 -15.50 -14.65
N GLY A 25 -2.20 -14.80 -14.96
CA GLY A 25 -3.54 -15.17 -14.47
C GLY A 25 -3.72 -15.00 -12.95
N LEU A 26 -2.75 -14.39 -12.26
CA LEU A 26 -2.79 -14.18 -10.81
C LEU A 26 -3.99 -13.34 -10.37
N ARG A 27 -4.53 -12.53 -11.27
CA ARG A 27 -5.74 -11.74 -11.01
C ARG A 27 -6.94 -12.61 -10.65
N ASP A 28 -7.10 -13.75 -11.34
CA ASP A 28 -8.20 -14.68 -11.09
C ASP A 28 -8.03 -15.40 -9.75
N HIS A 29 -6.79 -15.55 -9.28
CA HIS A 29 -6.46 -16.11 -7.98
C HIS A 29 -6.56 -15.12 -6.81
N LEU A 30 -6.57 -13.80 -7.05
CA LEU A 30 -6.74 -12.79 -6.01
C LEU A 30 -8.21 -12.39 -5.83
N THR A 31 -9.13 -13.32 -6.06
CA THR A 31 -10.54 -13.16 -5.75
C THR A 31 -10.82 -13.42 -4.27
N MET A 32 -11.91 -12.82 -3.77
CA MET A 32 -12.37 -13.00 -2.38
C MET A 32 -12.49 -14.49 -2.00
N VAL A 33 -12.99 -15.30 -2.93
CA VAL A 33 -13.22 -16.76 -2.74
C VAL A 33 -11.90 -17.50 -2.55
N TYR A 34 -10.92 -17.23 -3.41
CA TYR A 34 -9.61 -17.89 -3.34
C TYR A 34 -8.83 -17.51 -2.07
N LEU A 35 -8.82 -16.22 -1.72
CA LEU A 35 -8.19 -15.74 -0.50
C LEU A 35 -8.81 -16.39 0.75
N ARG A 36 -10.14 -16.49 0.78
CA ARG A 36 -10.85 -17.19 1.86
C ARG A 36 -10.46 -18.66 1.96
N GLN A 37 -10.46 -19.39 0.86
CA GLN A 37 -10.08 -20.81 0.83
C GLN A 37 -8.63 -21.01 1.29
N THR A 38 -7.72 -20.15 0.86
CA THR A 38 -6.30 -20.21 1.22
C THR A 38 -6.07 -19.96 2.70
N ILE A 39 -6.77 -18.99 3.30
CA ILE A 39 -6.68 -18.72 4.75
C ILE A 39 -7.21 -19.91 5.55
N LEU A 40 -8.32 -20.53 5.11
CA LEU A 40 -8.93 -21.67 5.79
C LEU A 40 -8.11 -22.96 5.67
N ALA A 41 -7.39 -23.16 4.56
CA ALA A 41 -6.62 -24.38 4.32
C ALA A 41 -5.34 -24.49 5.16
N HIS A 42 -4.76 -23.35 5.59
CA HIS A 42 -3.49 -23.33 6.31
C HIS A 42 -3.51 -22.22 7.36
N GLU A 43 -3.63 -22.56 8.65
CA GLU A 43 -3.75 -21.58 9.74
C GLU A 43 -2.63 -20.52 9.76
N VAL A 44 -1.37 -20.94 9.67
CA VAL A 44 -0.21 -20.02 9.67
C VAL A 44 0.25 -19.68 8.25
N GLY A 45 0.34 -20.68 7.37
CA GLY A 45 0.75 -20.49 5.98
C GLY A 45 -0.22 -19.60 5.19
N GLY A 46 -1.52 -19.72 5.46
CA GLY A 46 -2.56 -18.89 4.85
C GLY A 46 -2.39 -17.39 5.14
N LEU A 47 -1.92 -17.04 6.35
CA LEU A 47 -1.66 -15.65 6.70
C LEU A 47 -0.45 -15.08 5.94
N PHE A 48 0.61 -15.86 5.75
CA PHE A 48 1.75 -15.43 4.92
C PHE A 48 1.36 -15.24 3.46
N ILE A 49 0.58 -16.17 2.90
CA ILE A 49 0.06 -16.05 1.54
C ILE A 49 -0.85 -14.83 1.41
N PHE A 50 -1.69 -14.57 2.42
CA PHE A 50 -2.55 -13.38 2.46
C PHE A 50 -1.73 -12.08 2.45
N VAL A 51 -0.67 -11.97 3.28
CA VAL A 51 0.22 -10.81 3.30
C VAL A 51 0.93 -10.63 1.96
N ALA A 52 1.41 -11.71 1.36
CA ALA A 52 2.05 -11.67 0.05
C ALA A 52 1.06 -11.24 -1.05
N ALA A 53 -0.14 -11.83 -1.07
CA ALA A 53 -1.20 -11.49 -1.99
C ALA A 53 -1.65 -10.02 -1.84
N PHE A 54 -1.79 -9.54 -0.60
CA PHE A 54 -2.10 -8.14 -0.32
C PHE A 54 -1.00 -7.22 -0.85
N SER A 55 0.27 -7.59 -0.64
CA SER A 55 1.42 -6.77 -1.05
C SER A 55 1.52 -6.67 -2.58
N LEU A 56 1.35 -7.78 -3.28
CA LEU A 56 1.31 -7.83 -4.74
C LEU A 56 0.08 -7.09 -5.29
N GLY A 57 -1.09 -7.35 -4.72
CA GLY A 57 -2.33 -6.69 -5.12
C GLY A 57 -2.26 -5.17 -4.95
N ASN A 58 -1.70 -4.70 -3.83
CA ASN A 58 -1.47 -3.28 -3.60
C ASN A 58 -0.50 -2.67 -4.63
N LEU A 59 0.52 -3.40 -5.06
CA LEU A 59 1.47 -2.93 -6.08
C LEU A 59 0.83 -2.84 -7.48
N VAL A 60 -0.18 -3.67 -7.78
CA VAL A 60 -0.92 -3.65 -9.06
C VAL A 60 -2.29 -2.94 -8.98
N HIS A 61 -2.48 -2.10 -7.98
CA HIS A 61 -3.69 -1.29 -7.77
C HIS A 61 -4.98 -2.08 -7.48
N ILE A 62 -4.90 -3.28 -6.92
CA ILE A 62 -6.10 -3.95 -6.41
C ILE A 62 -6.56 -3.21 -5.13
N PRO A 63 -7.83 -2.83 -5.04
CA PRO A 63 -8.33 -2.09 -3.87
C PRO A 63 -8.20 -2.91 -2.58
N GLY A 64 -7.63 -2.31 -1.53
CA GLY A 64 -7.38 -2.97 -0.25
C GLY A 64 -8.63 -3.47 0.49
N TRP A 65 -9.82 -2.90 0.18
CA TRP A 65 -11.08 -3.36 0.77
C TRP A 65 -11.46 -4.79 0.41
N ILE A 66 -11.01 -5.30 -0.77
CA ILE A 66 -11.24 -6.70 -1.18
C ILE A 66 -10.53 -7.65 -0.22
N PHE A 67 -9.30 -7.34 0.14
CA PHE A 67 -8.52 -8.13 1.11
C PHE A 67 -9.11 -8.02 2.51
N LEU A 68 -9.53 -6.82 2.92
CA LEU A 68 -10.16 -6.60 4.21
C LEU A 68 -11.47 -7.42 4.33
N ALA A 69 -12.34 -7.32 3.34
CA ALA A 69 -13.59 -8.09 3.32
C ALA A 69 -13.32 -9.60 3.36
N SER A 70 -12.36 -10.09 2.58
CA SER A 70 -11.97 -11.51 2.59
C SER A 70 -11.49 -11.96 3.96
N ALA A 71 -10.65 -11.16 4.63
CA ALA A 71 -10.14 -11.48 5.96
C ALA A 71 -11.23 -11.41 7.03
N VAL A 72 -12.09 -10.39 7.01
CA VAL A 72 -13.21 -10.24 7.96
C VAL A 72 -14.22 -11.38 7.83
N LEU A 73 -14.60 -11.76 6.60
CA LEU A 73 -15.52 -12.87 6.34
C LEU A 73 -14.95 -14.25 6.69
N THR A 74 -13.62 -14.37 6.78
CA THR A 74 -12.96 -15.64 7.07
C THR A 74 -12.58 -15.79 8.55
N LEU A 75 -11.96 -14.75 9.11
CA LEU A 75 -11.40 -14.75 10.46
C LEU A 75 -12.28 -13.99 11.48
N GLY A 76 -13.39 -13.41 11.03
CA GLY A 76 -14.21 -12.52 11.84
C GLY A 76 -13.68 -11.09 11.90
N VAL A 77 -14.49 -10.19 12.44
CA VAL A 77 -14.23 -8.73 12.45
C VAL A 77 -12.91 -8.37 13.12
N PHE A 78 -12.65 -8.92 14.29
CA PHE A 78 -11.47 -8.57 15.08
C PHE A 78 -10.17 -9.11 14.44
N TRP A 79 -10.09 -10.42 14.23
CA TRP A 79 -8.88 -11.06 13.68
C TRP A 79 -8.66 -10.71 12.21
N GLY A 80 -9.73 -10.58 11.43
CA GLY A 80 -9.64 -10.11 10.04
C GLY A 80 -9.13 -8.67 9.94
N GLY A 81 -9.57 -7.79 10.85
CA GLY A 81 -9.06 -6.42 10.96
C GLY A 81 -7.58 -6.37 11.32
N VAL A 82 -7.16 -7.15 12.33
CA VAL A 82 -5.74 -7.25 12.75
C VAL A 82 -4.86 -7.80 11.63
N ALA A 83 -5.27 -8.91 10.99
CA ALA A 83 -4.54 -9.49 9.88
C ALA A 83 -4.38 -8.51 8.70
N THR A 84 -5.46 -7.82 8.34
CA THR A 84 -5.45 -6.81 7.29
C THR A 84 -4.57 -5.62 7.66
N TYR A 85 -4.60 -5.16 8.90
CA TYR A 85 -3.75 -4.07 9.36
C TYR A 85 -2.25 -4.42 9.22
N ILE A 86 -1.85 -5.61 9.68
CA ILE A 86 -0.46 -6.09 9.57
C ILE A 86 -0.07 -6.20 8.08
N ALA A 87 -0.91 -6.83 7.27
CA ALA A 87 -0.67 -6.97 5.84
C ALA A 87 -0.56 -5.62 5.12
N ALA A 88 -1.43 -4.66 5.46
CA ALA A 88 -1.42 -3.33 4.89
C ALA A 88 -0.15 -2.54 5.24
N VAL A 89 0.31 -2.61 6.50
CA VAL A 89 1.55 -1.96 6.93
C VAL A 89 2.76 -2.53 6.21
N ILE A 90 2.88 -3.86 6.12
CA ILE A 90 3.96 -4.54 5.40
C ILE A 90 3.92 -4.18 3.92
N SER A 91 2.76 -4.28 3.29
CA SER A 91 2.54 -3.94 1.89
C SER A 91 2.92 -2.49 1.57
N CYS A 92 2.50 -1.55 2.40
CA CYS A 92 2.84 -0.14 2.25
C CYS A 92 4.36 0.08 2.35
N GLY A 93 5.03 -0.60 3.29
CA GLY A 93 6.48 -0.56 3.46
C GLY A 93 7.22 -1.11 2.24
N MET A 94 6.81 -2.27 1.75
CA MET A 94 7.38 -2.90 0.55
C MET A 94 7.21 -2.02 -0.69
N THR A 95 5.99 -1.51 -0.91
CA THR A 95 5.70 -0.60 -2.02
C THR A 95 6.53 0.67 -1.94
N PHE A 96 6.63 1.28 -0.76
CA PHE A 96 7.45 2.47 -0.55
C PHE A 96 8.92 2.20 -0.88
N LEU A 97 9.50 1.11 -0.37
CA LEU A 97 10.90 0.75 -0.59
C LEU A 97 11.19 0.47 -2.06
N SER A 98 10.33 -0.31 -2.74
CA SER A 98 10.48 -0.64 -4.15
C SER A 98 10.50 0.63 -5.02
N ILE A 99 9.54 1.52 -4.83
CA ILE A 99 9.45 2.76 -5.59
C ILE A 99 10.57 3.73 -5.23
N ARG A 100 10.94 3.80 -3.95
CA ARG A 100 12.03 4.65 -3.48
C ARG A 100 13.38 4.21 -4.04
N PHE A 101 13.62 2.92 -4.11
CA PHE A 101 14.86 2.37 -4.67
C PHE A 101 15.01 2.70 -6.16
N LEU A 102 13.92 2.63 -6.91
CA LEU A 102 13.91 2.91 -8.36
C LEU A 102 13.90 4.40 -8.69
N GLY A 103 13.04 5.15 -8.01
CA GLY A 103 12.76 6.55 -8.34
C GLY A 103 13.50 7.58 -7.48
N GLY A 104 14.00 7.19 -6.32
CA GLY A 104 14.59 8.12 -5.36
C GLY A 104 13.59 9.16 -4.88
N ASP A 105 13.97 10.43 -4.90
CA ASP A 105 13.18 11.60 -4.50
C ASP A 105 12.84 12.53 -5.68
N VAL A 106 12.62 11.93 -6.82
CA VAL A 106 12.46 12.64 -8.11
C VAL A 106 11.32 13.67 -8.13
N LEU A 107 10.25 13.48 -7.35
CA LEU A 107 9.17 14.46 -7.24
C LEU A 107 9.60 15.74 -6.51
N ARG A 108 10.61 15.66 -5.65
CA ARG A 108 11.14 16.81 -4.93
C ARG A 108 11.84 17.82 -5.85
N GLU A 109 12.28 17.37 -7.01
CA GLU A 109 12.90 18.21 -8.04
C GLU A 109 11.87 19.02 -8.85
N MET A 110 10.57 18.78 -8.63
CA MET A 110 9.50 19.52 -9.33
C MET A 110 9.37 20.95 -8.79
N LYS A 111 9.50 21.91 -9.70
CA LYS A 111 9.40 23.37 -9.40
C LYS A 111 7.95 23.90 -9.42
N ASN A 112 6.94 23.04 -9.34
CA ASN A 112 5.54 23.49 -9.31
C ASN A 112 5.21 24.09 -7.94
N LYS A 113 4.58 25.27 -7.91
CA LYS A 113 4.19 25.99 -6.68
C LYS A 113 3.34 25.14 -5.73
N ILE A 114 2.43 24.31 -6.26
CA ILE A 114 1.57 23.42 -5.47
C ILE A 114 2.41 22.30 -4.85
N ALA A 115 3.28 21.66 -5.64
CA ALA A 115 4.17 20.61 -5.16
C ALA A 115 5.11 21.13 -4.05
N VAL A 116 5.70 22.30 -4.22
CA VAL A 116 6.56 22.94 -3.22
C VAL A 116 5.80 23.18 -1.90
N ARG A 117 4.54 23.64 -1.96
CA ARG A 117 3.72 23.87 -0.77
C ARG A 117 3.40 22.58 -0.02
N ILE A 118 3.06 21.52 -0.77
CA ILE A 118 2.81 20.18 -0.20
C ILE A 118 4.08 19.63 0.45
N PHE A 119 5.23 19.75 -0.21
CA PHE A 119 6.51 19.28 0.34
C PHE A 119 6.93 20.05 1.56
N HIS A 120 6.67 21.37 1.61
CA HIS A 120 6.94 22.17 2.79
C HIS A 120 6.11 21.71 4.01
N GLN A 121 4.82 21.40 3.82
CA GLN A 121 3.99 20.83 4.89
C GLN A 121 4.47 19.42 5.30
N LEU A 122 4.86 18.61 4.32
CA LEU A 122 5.38 17.26 4.56
C LEU A 122 6.70 17.30 5.35
N ASP A 123 7.55 18.31 5.11
CA ASP A 123 8.82 18.49 5.84
C ASP A 123 8.59 19.05 7.25
N ALA A 124 7.63 19.96 7.42
CA ALA A 124 7.34 20.57 8.71
C ALA A 124 6.75 19.57 9.72
N ARG A 125 5.84 18.68 9.27
CA ARG A 125 5.16 17.69 10.12
C ARG A 125 4.98 16.37 9.38
N PRO A 126 6.06 15.61 9.11
CA PRO A 126 6.02 14.46 8.22
C PRO A 126 5.09 13.34 8.71
N ILE A 127 5.13 13.02 10.01
CA ILE A 127 4.29 11.95 10.58
C ILE A 127 2.81 12.35 10.52
N ALA A 128 2.47 13.56 10.98
CA ALA A 128 1.08 14.04 10.99
C ALA A 128 0.50 14.11 9.56
N SER A 129 1.28 14.55 8.59
CA SER A 129 0.87 14.60 7.19
C SER A 129 0.59 13.19 6.65
N VAL A 130 1.46 12.22 6.93
CA VAL A 130 1.24 10.83 6.51
C VAL A 130 0.01 10.23 7.20
N VAL A 131 -0.20 10.47 8.50
CA VAL A 131 -1.39 10.03 9.24
C VAL A 131 -2.66 10.55 8.59
N LEU A 132 -2.74 11.86 8.35
CA LEU A 132 -3.91 12.47 7.70
C LEU A 132 -4.18 11.88 6.32
N LEU A 133 -3.13 11.76 5.50
CA LEU A 133 -3.25 11.16 4.18
C LEU A 133 -3.72 9.70 4.24
N ARG A 134 -3.29 8.93 5.24
CA ARG A 134 -3.75 7.55 5.45
C ARG A 134 -5.19 7.45 5.91
N ILE A 135 -5.65 8.36 6.75
CA ILE A 135 -7.05 8.42 7.19
C ILE A 135 -7.98 8.66 5.97
N PHE A 136 -7.61 9.58 5.08
CA PHE A 136 -8.44 9.91 3.92
C PHE A 136 -8.27 8.95 2.74
N PHE A 137 -7.04 8.56 2.43
CA PHE A 137 -6.70 7.78 1.24
C PHE A 137 -6.35 6.31 1.53
N GLN A 138 -6.32 5.92 2.80
CA GLN A 138 -6.06 4.54 3.25
C GLN A 138 -4.81 3.91 2.58
N THR A 139 -4.98 2.74 1.97
CA THR A 139 -3.92 1.98 1.30
C THR A 139 -3.85 2.23 -0.21
N ILE A 140 -4.35 3.36 -0.72
CA ILE A 140 -4.25 3.66 -2.16
C ILE A 140 -2.78 3.64 -2.58
N PRO A 141 -2.40 2.80 -3.56
CA PRO A 141 -0.99 2.64 -3.97
C PRO A 141 -0.34 3.92 -4.47
N THR A 142 -1.10 4.73 -5.22
CA THR A 142 -0.64 6.03 -5.75
C THR A 142 -0.13 6.95 -4.64
N LEU A 143 -0.78 6.94 -3.45
CA LEU A 143 -0.31 7.71 -2.30
C LEU A 143 1.06 7.22 -1.83
N SER A 144 1.26 5.90 -1.74
CA SER A 144 2.53 5.30 -1.35
C SER A 144 3.65 5.64 -2.34
N TYR A 145 3.34 5.65 -3.65
CA TYR A 145 4.29 6.06 -4.69
C TYR A 145 4.66 7.54 -4.57
N ALA A 146 3.67 8.42 -4.41
CA ALA A 146 3.90 9.84 -4.24
C ALA A 146 4.76 10.13 -3.00
N LEU A 147 4.47 9.50 -1.87
CA LEU A 147 5.25 9.64 -0.64
C LEU A 147 6.67 9.06 -0.77
N ALA A 148 6.83 7.94 -1.47
CA ALA A 148 8.15 7.38 -1.75
C ALA A 148 9.01 8.33 -2.58
N LEU A 149 8.45 8.94 -3.61
CA LEU A 149 9.16 9.84 -4.53
C LEU A 149 9.30 11.28 -3.99
N SER A 150 8.58 11.65 -2.91
CA SER A 150 8.61 12.99 -2.31
C SER A 150 9.78 13.25 -1.38
N GLY A 151 10.63 12.27 -1.11
CA GLY A 151 11.78 12.42 -0.22
C GLY A 151 11.47 12.22 1.27
N VAL A 152 10.26 11.81 1.65
CA VAL A 152 9.92 11.45 3.03
C VAL A 152 10.80 10.29 3.51
N ARG A 153 11.31 10.37 4.73
CA ARG A 153 12.13 9.30 5.31
C ARG A 153 11.24 8.10 5.64
N LEU A 154 11.73 6.89 5.37
CA LEU A 154 11.01 5.64 5.63
C LEU A 154 10.43 5.56 7.04
N ARG A 155 11.21 5.96 8.07
CA ARG A 155 10.75 5.94 9.46
C ARG A 155 9.50 6.80 9.69
N HIS A 156 9.45 8.02 9.14
CA HIS A 156 8.30 8.90 9.28
C HIS A 156 7.08 8.37 8.52
N TYR A 157 7.32 7.79 7.33
CA TYR A 157 6.30 7.11 6.55
C TYR A 157 5.71 5.90 7.30
N MET A 158 6.57 5.02 7.86
CA MET A 158 6.11 3.84 8.59
C MET A 158 5.34 4.21 9.86
N VAL A 159 5.86 5.14 10.67
CA VAL A 159 5.16 5.61 11.88
C VAL A 159 3.82 6.25 11.52
N GLY A 160 3.78 7.11 10.51
CA GLY A 160 2.54 7.72 10.04
C GLY A 160 1.54 6.70 9.47
N THR A 161 2.02 5.66 8.81
CA THR A 161 1.19 4.56 8.30
C THR A 161 0.64 3.69 9.45
N LEU A 162 1.47 3.34 10.44
CA LEU A 162 1.06 2.60 11.63
C LEU A 162 -0.04 3.34 12.42
N LEU A 163 0.08 4.64 12.57
CA LEU A 163 -0.90 5.46 13.32
C LEU A 163 -2.14 5.81 12.50
N GLY A 164 -2.00 5.93 11.17
CA GLY A 164 -3.07 6.40 10.30
C GLY A 164 -4.03 5.30 9.80
N LEU A 165 -3.58 4.06 9.68
CA LEU A 165 -4.39 2.94 9.16
C LEU A 165 -5.40 2.34 10.13
N PRO A 166 -5.21 2.31 11.47
CA PRO A 166 -6.16 1.68 12.37
C PRO A 166 -7.57 2.25 12.28
N LEU A 167 -7.69 3.57 12.18
CA LEU A 167 -8.99 4.23 12.13
C LEU A 167 -9.82 3.82 10.90
N PRO A 168 -9.35 3.96 9.65
CA PRO A 168 -10.12 3.55 8.49
C PRO A 168 -10.39 2.04 8.45
N ILE A 169 -9.45 1.20 8.88
CA ILE A 169 -9.65 -0.25 8.95
C ILE A 169 -10.76 -0.58 9.96
N ALA A 170 -10.74 0.02 11.15
CA ALA A 170 -11.78 -0.18 12.15
C ALA A 170 -13.16 0.25 11.65
N LEU A 171 -13.27 1.39 10.97
CA LEU A 171 -14.52 1.85 10.38
C LEU A 171 -15.06 0.88 9.32
N TYR A 172 -14.21 0.33 8.45
CA TYR A 172 -14.61 -0.68 7.49
C TYR A 172 -15.00 -2.01 8.15
N CYS A 173 -14.28 -2.42 9.19
CA CYS A 173 -14.64 -3.61 9.97
C CYS A 173 -16.03 -3.47 10.61
N LEU A 174 -16.35 -2.29 11.16
CA LEU A 174 -17.68 -1.99 11.72
C LEU A 174 -18.78 -1.95 10.64
N TYR A 175 -18.44 -1.51 9.43
CA TYR A 175 -19.39 -1.50 8.33
C TYR A 175 -19.69 -2.91 7.80
N LEU A 176 -18.74 -3.84 7.92
CA LEU A 176 -18.86 -5.23 7.46
C LEU A 176 -19.38 -6.18 8.56
N SER A 177 -19.53 -5.71 9.79
CA SER A 177 -20.06 -6.50 10.91
C SER A 177 -21.58 -6.51 10.89
#